data_40dbab8220e565f018faa84b0caed51f
#
_entry.id   40dbab8220e565f018faa84b0caed51f
#
_cell.length_a   1.000
_cell.length_b   1.000
_cell.length_c   1.000
_cell.angle_alpha   90.00
_cell.angle_beta   90.00
_cell.angle_gamma   90.00
#
_symmetry.space_group_name_H-M   'P 1'
#
loop_
_entity.id
_entity.type
_entity.pdbx_description
1 polymer ?
#
loop_
_entity_poly.entity_id
_entity_poly.type
_entity_poly.pdbx_seq_one_letter_code
_entity_poly.pdbx_strand_id
1 'polypeptide(L)'
;MIGRYRPLVAVPGFPRLLLSAVAGRMPLGMASLSILLTLRASTHSFATAGIAVGGFAVAQATMSPLAGGMIDRFGMRRVLLPCAAVQATALTVLVAASDAHASSAVLVVLAAASGASMPPVSACSRMLWPRVTPDRATRDAAYALDSIAQEIVWTTGPLVVGAIAGLASPRLAVLTAAAVSLVGTTLFATAPATRRVHRGRGGGALRAVLQCRPLQILFMVDLLLGLQLGVVEVGLPALAIHEGSHGAAGILLSLWSIGSLVGGLLYGARHWGSSSERQLAMLLLGSAAVTVPLAIAWDLPSAFVLAAIAGVCGAPLFSRLYSLVGDHAPESATGTAFSWNTAALVAGIAGGSALAGISVSDLGVRAPFLLSAGFGAVAAAMTVAAGARLSVRPICAPQCPAT
;
A
#
# COMPACT_ATOMS: atom_id res chain seq x y z
N MET A 1 -23.10 10.70 -9.02
CA MET A 1 -21.83 10.20 -8.46
C MET A 1 -22.02 9.27 -7.27
N ILE A 2 -22.77 9.65 -6.26
CA ILE A 2 -22.96 8.88 -4.99
C ILE A 2 -23.78 7.59 -5.20
N GLY A 3 -24.61 7.50 -6.26
CA GLY A 3 -25.51 6.37 -6.50
C GLY A 3 -24.85 4.98 -6.58
N ARG A 4 -23.60 4.90 -7.08
CA ARG A 4 -22.88 3.64 -7.22
C ARG A 4 -22.33 3.08 -5.88
N TYR A 5 -22.08 3.96 -4.92
CA TYR A 5 -21.66 3.55 -3.58
C TYR A 5 -22.83 3.24 -2.65
N ARG A 6 -24.07 3.66 -3.04
CA ARG A 6 -25.28 3.42 -2.27
C ARG A 6 -25.55 1.92 -2.00
N PRO A 7 -25.35 1.00 -2.97
CA PRO A 7 -25.49 -0.44 -2.70
C PRO A 7 -24.52 -0.95 -1.63
N LEU A 8 -23.30 -0.38 -1.53
CA LEU A 8 -22.32 -0.77 -0.52
C LEU A 8 -22.76 -0.39 0.89
N VAL A 9 -23.36 0.80 1.05
CA VAL A 9 -23.90 1.25 2.34
C VAL A 9 -25.07 0.38 2.77
N ALA A 10 -25.83 -0.16 1.80
CA ALA A 10 -26.94 -1.09 2.06
C ALA A 10 -26.48 -2.50 2.45
N VAL A 11 -25.21 -2.88 2.17
CA VAL A 11 -24.65 -4.17 2.62
C VAL A 11 -24.49 -4.14 4.15
N PRO A 12 -25.17 -5.07 4.89
CA PRO A 12 -25.12 -5.06 6.34
C PRO A 12 -23.69 -5.18 6.88
N GLY A 13 -23.28 -4.18 7.67
CA GLY A 13 -21.97 -4.15 8.32
C GLY A 13 -20.81 -3.66 7.43
N PHE A 14 -21.04 -3.33 6.15
CA PHE A 14 -19.98 -2.83 5.26
C PHE A 14 -19.32 -1.54 5.77
N PRO A 15 -20.05 -0.48 6.19
CA PRO A 15 -19.41 0.74 6.70
C PRO A 15 -18.54 0.46 7.94
N ARG A 16 -19.03 -0.38 8.86
CA ARG A 16 -18.25 -0.78 10.05
C ARG A 16 -16.98 -1.54 9.65
N LEU A 17 -17.07 -2.44 8.68
CA LEU A 17 -15.93 -3.20 8.17
C LEU A 17 -14.91 -2.28 7.52
N LEU A 18 -15.34 -1.34 6.68
CA LEU A 18 -14.46 -0.37 6.01
C LEU A 18 -13.77 0.53 7.03
N LEU A 19 -14.51 1.11 7.98
CA LEU A 19 -13.94 1.99 9.01
C LEU A 19 -12.95 1.23 9.91
N SER A 20 -13.26 -0.01 10.30
CA SER A 20 -12.33 -0.83 11.07
C SER A 20 -11.09 -1.23 10.25
N ALA A 21 -11.23 -1.44 8.95
CA ALA A 21 -10.11 -1.68 8.05
C ALA A 21 -9.20 -0.43 7.92
N VAL A 22 -9.78 0.76 7.82
CA VAL A 22 -9.00 2.04 7.84
C VAL A 22 -8.26 2.16 9.16
N ALA A 23 -8.94 2.02 10.29
CA ALA A 23 -8.31 2.10 11.61
C ALA A 23 -7.17 1.08 11.78
N GLY A 24 -7.37 -0.18 11.35
CA GLY A 24 -6.34 -1.22 11.41
C GLY A 24 -5.15 -1.00 10.46
N ARG A 25 -5.31 -0.17 9.43
CA ARG A 25 -4.24 0.22 8.48
C ARG A 25 -3.49 1.47 8.89
N MET A 26 -4.03 2.33 9.78
CA MET A 26 -3.39 3.57 10.20
C MET A 26 -1.92 3.40 10.60
N PRO A 27 -1.51 2.32 11.31
CA PRO A 27 -0.10 2.09 11.64
C PRO A 27 0.82 2.01 10.42
N LEU A 28 0.31 1.61 9.25
CA LEU A 28 1.07 1.57 8.00
C LEU A 28 1.58 2.98 7.60
N GLY A 29 0.75 4.02 7.80
CA GLY A 29 1.14 5.41 7.54
C GLY A 29 1.88 6.06 8.71
N MET A 30 1.78 5.53 9.93
CA MET A 30 2.31 6.17 11.14
C MET A 30 3.68 5.63 11.57
N ALA A 31 3.91 4.30 11.46
CA ALA A 31 5.03 3.63 12.14
C ALA A 31 6.39 4.15 11.69
N SER A 32 6.65 4.21 10.38
CA SER A 32 7.95 4.61 9.85
C SER A 32 8.39 6.00 10.33
N LEU A 33 7.50 6.99 10.19
CA LEU A 33 7.81 8.37 10.59
C LEU A 33 7.95 8.50 12.12
N SER A 34 7.08 7.84 12.88
CA SER A 34 7.17 7.90 14.35
C SER A 34 8.44 7.25 14.90
N ILE A 35 8.86 6.11 14.34
CA ILE A 35 10.14 5.47 14.66
C ILE A 35 11.31 6.40 14.32
N LEU A 36 11.31 6.99 13.11
CA LEU A 36 12.35 7.91 12.66
C LEU A 36 12.54 9.07 13.64
N LEU A 37 11.45 9.78 13.95
CA LEU A 37 11.48 10.97 14.80
C LEU A 37 11.91 10.62 16.24
N THR A 38 11.43 9.50 16.78
CA THR A 38 11.78 9.06 18.13
C THR A 38 13.24 8.68 18.25
N LEU A 39 13.74 7.85 17.32
CA LEU A 39 15.14 7.42 17.37
C LEU A 39 16.11 8.55 17.05
N ARG A 40 15.76 9.47 16.16
CA ARG A 40 16.56 10.66 15.93
C ARG A 40 16.65 11.53 17.19
N ALA A 41 15.53 11.72 17.89
CA ALA A 41 15.51 12.53 19.10
C ALA A 41 16.34 11.91 20.24
N SER A 42 16.40 10.57 20.37
CA SER A 42 17.12 9.89 21.43
C SER A 42 18.59 9.60 21.11
N THR A 43 18.89 9.24 19.84
CA THR A 43 20.25 8.86 19.44
C THR A 43 21.04 10.01 18.83
N HIS A 44 20.39 11.14 18.53
CA HIS A 44 20.95 12.27 17.78
C HIS A 44 21.56 11.88 16.41
N SER A 45 21.23 10.68 15.90
CA SER A 45 21.77 10.10 14.67
C SER A 45 20.66 9.81 13.65
N PHE A 46 20.71 10.47 12.50
CA PHE A 46 19.85 10.13 11.37
C PHE A 46 20.20 8.78 10.75
N ALA A 47 21.49 8.37 10.82
CA ALA A 47 21.93 7.09 10.29
C ALA A 47 21.27 5.93 11.06
N THR A 48 21.31 5.96 12.40
CA THR A 48 20.66 4.95 13.25
C THR A 48 19.15 4.91 13.00
N ALA A 49 18.49 6.07 12.96
CA ALA A 49 17.06 6.17 12.71
C ALA A 49 16.68 5.65 11.31
N GLY A 50 17.47 5.99 10.29
CA GLY A 50 17.26 5.52 8.91
C GLY A 50 17.45 4.01 8.77
N ILE A 51 18.50 3.44 9.38
CA ILE A 51 18.74 1.98 9.40
C ILE A 51 17.57 1.26 10.10
N ALA A 52 17.05 1.81 11.20
CA ALA A 52 15.93 1.22 11.92
C ALA A 52 14.65 1.21 11.08
N VAL A 53 14.34 2.32 10.39
CA VAL A 53 13.19 2.40 9.46
C VAL A 53 13.38 1.48 8.26
N GLY A 54 14.60 1.41 7.72
CA GLY A 54 14.95 0.44 6.66
C GLY A 54 14.74 -1.01 7.12
N GLY A 55 15.20 -1.35 8.32
CA GLY A 55 14.97 -2.66 8.93
C GLY A 55 13.49 -2.99 9.14
N PHE A 56 12.71 -2.01 9.60
CA PHE A 56 11.24 -2.13 9.67
C PHE A 56 10.63 -2.45 8.31
N ALA A 57 10.97 -1.69 7.27
CA ALA A 57 10.39 -1.85 5.93
C ALA A 57 10.77 -3.19 5.28
N VAL A 58 12.04 -3.59 5.37
CA VAL A 58 12.52 -4.89 4.86
C VAL A 58 11.85 -6.06 5.59
N ALA A 59 11.77 -6.00 6.91
CA ALA A 59 11.12 -7.04 7.70
C ALA A 59 9.61 -7.14 7.39
N GLN A 60 8.92 -6.01 7.22
CA GLN A 60 7.52 -5.97 6.79
C GLN A 60 7.33 -6.60 5.40
N ALA A 61 8.15 -6.22 4.42
CA ALA A 61 8.05 -6.73 3.06
C ALA A 61 8.27 -8.25 3.00
N THR A 62 9.29 -8.77 3.73
CA THR A 62 9.62 -10.19 3.76
C THR A 62 8.58 -11.04 4.50
N MET A 63 8.01 -10.50 5.58
CA MET A 63 7.01 -11.24 6.38
C MET A 63 5.59 -11.16 5.79
N SER A 64 5.28 -10.17 4.96
CA SER A 64 3.95 -10.00 4.36
C SER A 64 3.45 -11.26 3.62
N PRO A 65 4.21 -11.90 2.71
CA PRO A 65 3.76 -13.12 2.04
C PRO A 65 3.55 -14.30 2.99
N LEU A 66 4.39 -14.42 4.03
CA LEU A 66 4.25 -15.46 5.04
C LEU A 66 2.98 -15.28 5.87
N ALA A 67 2.71 -14.04 6.27
CA ALA A 67 1.48 -13.70 6.98
C ALA A 67 0.23 -14.03 6.14
N GLY A 68 0.26 -13.78 4.83
CA GLY A 68 -0.81 -14.18 3.91
C GLY A 68 -1.06 -15.69 3.90
N GLY A 69 -0.01 -16.49 3.81
CA GLY A 69 -0.10 -17.95 3.89
C GLY A 69 -0.63 -18.45 5.25
N MET A 70 -0.24 -17.78 6.34
CA MET A 70 -0.79 -18.08 7.67
C MET A 70 -2.28 -17.75 7.76
N ILE A 71 -2.73 -16.63 7.15
CA ILE A 71 -4.15 -16.25 7.10
C ILE A 71 -4.97 -17.31 6.37
N ASP A 72 -4.50 -17.77 5.21
CA ASP A 72 -5.19 -18.80 4.43
C ASP A 72 -5.29 -20.13 5.20
N ARG A 73 -4.28 -20.45 6.02
CA ARG A 73 -4.21 -21.70 6.80
C ARG A 73 -4.99 -21.62 8.13
N PHE A 74 -4.77 -20.55 8.91
CA PHE A 74 -5.26 -20.46 10.29
C PHE A 74 -6.47 -19.55 10.46
N GLY A 75 -6.77 -18.74 9.41
CA GLY A 75 -7.83 -17.73 9.40
C GLY A 75 -7.37 -16.38 9.94
N MET A 76 -8.06 -15.32 9.51
CA MET A 76 -7.69 -13.91 9.76
C MET A 76 -7.48 -13.59 11.23
N ARG A 77 -8.45 -13.92 12.09
CA ARG A 77 -8.40 -13.53 13.51
C ARG A 77 -7.21 -14.11 14.25
N ARG A 78 -6.85 -15.38 13.95
CA ARG A 78 -5.75 -16.08 14.63
C ARG A 78 -4.36 -15.54 14.22
N VAL A 79 -4.28 -14.84 13.11
CA VAL A 79 -3.04 -14.23 12.64
C VAL A 79 -3.00 -12.74 13.01
N LEU A 80 -4.07 -12.01 12.75
CA LEU A 80 -4.12 -10.57 12.98
C LEU A 80 -3.91 -10.17 14.44
N LEU A 81 -4.56 -10.85 15.38
CA LEU A 81 -4.48 -10.48 16.81
C LEU A 81 -3.07 -10.68 17.39
N PRO A 82 -2.40 -11.84 17.21
CA PRO A 82 -1.01 -11.97 17.64
C PRO A 82 -0.05 -10.99 16.95
N CYS A 83 -0.22 -10.77 15.63
CA CYS A 83 0.59 -9.77 14.92
C CYS A 83 0.45 -8.38 15.55
N ALA A 84 -0.78 -7.92 15.80
CA ALA A 84 -1.02 -6.62 16.43
C ALA A 84 -0.45 -6.53 17.85
N ALA A 85 -0.59 -7.60 18.64
CA ALA A 85 -0.02 -7.64 19.99
C ALA A 85 1.50 -7.57 19.97
N VAL A 86 2.16 -8.38 19.13
CA VAL A 86 3.63 -8.37 19.00
C VAL A 86 4.11 -7.03 18.46
N GLN A 87 3.44 -6.44 17.47
CA GLN A 87 3.81 -5.13 16.94
C GLN A 87 3.68 -4.04 18.01
N ALA A 88 2.55 -3.99 18.72
CA ALA A 88 2.34 -3.01 19.78
C ALA A 88 3.37 -3.14 20.90
N THR A 89 3.69 -4.38 21.30
CA THR A 89 4.73 -4.67 22.28
C THR A 89 6.12 -4.22 21.78
N ALA A 90 6.49 -4.57 20.54
CA ALA A 90 7.78 -4.20 19.97
C ALA A 90 7.96 -2.68 19.88
N LEU A 91 6.90 -1.93 19.47
CA LEU A 91 6.91 -0.47 19.44
C LEU A 91 7.01 0.13 20.85
N THR A 92 6.31 -0.41 21.82
CA THR A 92 6.37 0.05 23.22
C THR A 92 7.74 -0.21 23.84
N VAL A 93 8.30 -1.41 23.62
CA VAL A 93 9.65 -1.78 24.08
C VAL A 93 10.71 -0.94 23.36
N LEU A 94 10.52 -0.59 22.08
CA LEU A 94 11.41 0.31 21.33
C LEU A 94 11.48 1.69 22.00
N VAL A 95 10.34 2.25 22.44
CA VAL A 95 10.33 3.52 23.20
C VAL A 95 11.08 3.38 24.51
N ALA A 96 10.80 2.34 25.30
CA ALA A 96 11.46 2.10 26.57
C ALA A 96 12.98 1.88 26.40
N ALA A 97 13.40 1.11 25.39
CA ALA A 97 14.82 0.89 25.08
C ALA A 97 15.51 2.18 24.60
N SER A 98 14.80 3.02 23.84
CA SER A 98 15.27 4.33 23.43
C SER A 98 15.51 5.25 24.63
N ASP A 99 14.61 5.23 25.62
CA ASP A 99 14.74 5.99 26.86
C ASP A 99 15.87 5.48 27.76
N ALA A 100 16.10 4.18 27.75
CA ALA A 100 17.19 3.53 28.44
C ALA A 100 18.57 3.65 27.71
N HIS A 101 18.63 4.43 26.60
CA HIS A 101 19.84 4.60 25.79
C HIS A 101 20.45 3.27 25.30
N ALA A 102 19.60 2.31 24.95
CA ALA A 102 20.03 1.01 24.44
C ALA A 102 20.88 1.17 23.15
N SER A 103 21.69 0.17 22.85
CA SER A 103 22.54 0.19 21.66
C SER A 103 21.74 0.29 20.37
N SER A 104 22.32 0.92 19.33
CA SER A 104 21.69 1.07 18.03
C SER A 104 21.23 -0.28 17.44
N ALA A 105 21.97 -1.36 17.69
CA ALA A 105 21.60 -2.71 17.23
C ALA A 105 20.29 -3.17 17.85
N VAL A 106 20.06 -2.96 19.15
CA VAL A 106 18.81 -3.29 19.83
C VAL A 106 17.64 -2.50 19.25
N LEU A 107 17.82 -1.20 19.02
CA LEU A 107 16.79 -0.34 18.45
C LEU A 107 16.42 -0.76 17.02
N VAL A 108 17.39 -1.12 16.19
CA VAL A 108 17.17 -1.64 14.84
C VAL A 108 16.43 -2.98 14.87
N VAL A 109 16.81 -3.90 15.75
CA VAL A 109 16.14 -5.20 15.91
C VAL A 109 14.68 -5.03 16.36
N LEU A 110 14.41 -4.13 17.30
CA LEU A 110 13.04 -3.85 17.77
C LEU A 110 12.18 -3.21 16.65
N ALA A 111 12.76 -2.28 15.89
CA ALA A 111 12.08 -1.71 14.71
C ALA A 111 11.79 -2.78 13.66
N ALA A 112 12.75 -3.65 13.34
CA ALA A 112 12.55 -4.77 12.43
C ALA A 112 11.48 -5.76 12.95
N ALA A 113 11.48 -6.08 14.24
CA ALA A 113 10.48 -6.93 14.86
C ALA A 113 9.06 -6.33 14.75
N SER A 114 8.94 -5.00 14.92
CA SER A 114 7.66 -4.30 14.74
C SER A 114 7.18 -4.33 13.28
N GLY A 115 8.11 -4.23 12.31
CA GLY A 115 7.80 -4.37 10.88
C GLY A 115 7.39 -5.79 10.51
N ALA A 116 8.15 -6.79 10.97
CA ALA A 116 7.86 -8.21 10.75
C ALA A 116 6.47 -8.63 11.26
N SER A 117 6.03 -8.02 12.37
CA SER A 117 4.74 -8.31 13.01
C SER A 117 3.60 -7.38 12.57
N MET A 118 3.81 -6.55 11.54
CA MET A 118 2.78 -5.67 10.98
C MET A 118 1.54 -6.45 10.57
N PRO A 119 0.34 -6.17 11.15
CA PRO A 119 -0.88 -6.89 10.79
C PRO A 119 -1.26 -6.65 9.33
N PRO A 120 -1.44 -7.69 8.50
CA PRO A 120 -1.75 -7.54 7.07
C PRO A 120 -3.25 -7.22 6.84
N VAL A 121 -3.75 -6.16 7.47
CA VAL A 121 -5.16 -5.73 7.39
C VAL A 121 -5.57 -5.40 5.97
N SER A 122 -4.68 -4.80 5.17
CA SER A 122 -4.94 -4.47 3.76
C SER A 122 -5.22 -5.72 2.92
N ALA A 123 -4.41 -6.78 3.07
CA ALA A 123 -4.64 -8.04 2.38
C ALA A 123 -5.95 -8.70 2.82
N CYS A 124 -6.21 -8.70 4.14
CA CYS A 124 -7.43 -9.26 4.71
C CYS A 124 -8.71 -8.55 4.24
N SER A 125 -8.71 -7.21 4.17
CA SER A 125 -9.88 -6.47 3.71
C SER A 125 -10.17 -6.74 2.23
N ARG A 126 -9.15 -6.74 1.37
CA ARG A 126 -9.28 -7.05 -0.06
C ARG A 126 -9.79 -8.47 -0.31
N MET A 127 -9.39 -9.41 0.52
CA MET A 127 -9.88 -10.79 0.54
C MET A 127 -11.35 -10.90 0.92
N LEU A 128 -11.88 -9.93 1.70
CA LEU A 128 -13.28 -9.92 2.12
C LEU A 128 -14.22 -9.29 1.10
N TRP A 129 -13.78 -8.33 0.28
CA TRP A 129 -14.66 -7.63 -0.65
C TRP A 129 -15.45 -8.56 -1.57
N PRO A 130 -14.86 -9.59 -2.22
CA PRO A 130 -15.62 -10.54 -3.04
C PRO A 130 -16.67 -11.36 -2.28
N ARG A 131 -16.50 -11.49 -0.96
CA ARG A 131 -17.38 -12.31 -0.10
C ARG A 131 -18.53 -11.54 0.52
N VAL A 132 -18.38 -10.21 0.62
CA VAL A 132 -19.43 -9.36 1.23
C VAL A 132 -20.23 -8.60 0.19
N THR A 133 -19.78 -8.56 -1.07
CA THR A 133 -20.47 -7.88 -2.17
C THR A 133 -21.30 -8.89 -2.99
N PRO A 134 -22.55 -8.55 -3.36
CA PRO A 134 -23.45 -9.48 -4.04
C PRO A 134 -23.09 -9.69 -5.52
N ASP A 135 -22.52 -8.70 -6.18
CA ASP A 135 -22.26 -8.67 -7.61
C ASP A 135 -20.91 -8.02 -7.95
N ARG A 136 -20.50 -8.15 -9.22
CA ARG A 136 -19.21 -7.62 -9.70
C ARG A 136 -19.13 -6.09 -9.64
N ALA A 137 -20.22 -5.38 -9.97
CA ALA A 137 -20.22 -3.92 -9.98
C ALA A 137 -20.04 -3.36 -8.56
N THR A 138 -20.74 -3.93 -7.58
CA THR A 138 -20.60 -3.60 -6.14
C THR A 138 -19.21 -3.95 -5.63
N ARG A 139 -18.62 -5.07 -6.07
CA ARG A 139 -17.24 -5.47 -5.71
C ARG A 139 -16.21 -4.49 -6.28
N ASP A 140 -16.34 -4.07 -7.53
CA ASP A 140 -15.44 -3.07 -8.13
C ASP A 140 -15.54 -1.73 -7.39
N ALA A 141 -16.75 -1.34 -6.97
CA ALA A 141 -16.95 -0.16 -6.13
C ALA A 141 -16.29 -0.32 -4.73
N ALA A 142 -16.31 -1.53 -4.14
CA ALA A 142 -15.63 -1.80 -2.88
C ALA A 142 -14.11 -1.69 -3.02
N TYR A 143 -13.50 -2.21 -4.09
CA TYR A 143 -12.08 -2.03 -4.36
C TYR A 143 -11.72 -0.55 -4.62
N ALA A 144 -12.60 0.22 -5.27
CA ALA A 144 -12.39 1.65 -5.45
C ALA A 144 -12.40 2.41 -4.11
N LEU A 145 -13.33 2.07 -3.20
CA LEU A 145 -13.32 2.64 -1.84
C LEU A 145 -12.13 2.16 -1.01
N ASP A 146 -11.67 0.94 -1.21
CA ASP A 146 -10.49 0.40 -0.54
C ASP A 146 -9.21 1.16 -0.95
N SER A 147 -9.05 1.48 -2.23
CA SER A 147 -7.92 2.28 -2.70
C SER A 147 -7.98 3.72 -2.20
N ILE A 148 -9.16 4.35 -2.16
CA ILE A 148 -9.37 5.66 -1.55
C ILE A 148 -9.03 5.63 -0.04
N ALA A 149 -9.48 4.60 0.66
CA ALA A 149 -9.17 4.39 2.07
C ALA A 149 -7.67 4.25 2.31
N GLN A 150 -6.94 3.62 1.39
CA GLN A 150 -5.49 3.51 1.44
C GLN A 150 -4.82 4.87 1.29
N GLU A 151 -5.28 5.73 0.37
CA GLU A 151 -4.78 7.11 0.21
C GLU A 151 -5.01 7.94 1.48
N ILE A 152 -6.18 7.80 2.11
CA ILE A 152 -6.45 8.45 3.39
C ILE A 152 -5.41 8.05 4.44
N VAL A 153 -5.09 6.77 4.56
CA VAL A 153 -4.09 6.26 5.52
C VAL A 153 -2.71 6.84 5.24
N TRP A 154 -2.27 6.85 3.97
CA TRP A 154 -0.96 7.39 3.59
C TRP A 154 -0.85 8.91 3.79
N THR A 155 -1.95 9.64 3.64
CA THR A 155 -1.97 11.10 3.83
C THR A 155 -2.12 11.47 5.30
N THR A 156 -3.07 10.84 6.02
CA THR A 156 -3.38 11.22 7.40
C THR A 156 -2.40 10.65 8.42
N GLY A 157 -1.81 9.49 8.15
CA GLY A 157 -0.84 8.86 9.05
C GLY A 157 0.32 9.76 9.42
N PRO A 158 1.11 10.26 8.45
CA PRO A 158 2.20 11.19 8.71
C PRO A 158 1.75 12.51 9.34
N LEU A 159 0.57 13.04 8.96
CA LEU A 159 0.02 14.27 9.55
C LEU A 159 -0.27 14.09 11.04
N VAL A 160 -0.89 12.98 11.43
CA VAL A 160 -1.16 12.64 12.84
C VAL A 160 0.14 12.51 13.62
N VAL A 161 1.14 11.81 13.05
CA VAL A 161 2.47 11.66 13.68
C VAL A 161 3.15 13.02 13.83
N GLY A 162 3.15 13.86 12.81
CA GLY A 162 3.74 15.21 12.84
C GLY A 162 3.08 16.10 13.88
N ALA A 163 1.74 16.08 13.95
CA ALA A 163 0.98 16.83 14.94
C ALA A 163 1.30 16.37 16.37
N ILE A 164 1.29 15.06 16.64
CA ILE A 164 1.61 14.52 17.98
C ILE A 164 3.07 14.81 18.35
N ALA A 165 4.01 14.63 17.42
CA ALA A 165 5.42 14.87 17.68
C ALA A 165 5.72 16.36 17.93
N GLY A 166 5.03 17.27 17.23
CA GLY A 166 5.20 18.71 17.39
C GLY A 166 4.49 19.29 18.61
N LEU A 167 3.29 18.78 18.96
CA LEU A 167 2.51 19.30 20.08
C LEU A 167 2.82 18.62 21.42
N ALA A 168 3.36 17.39 21.40
CA ALA A 168 3.65 16.64 22.61
C ALA A 168 5.07 16.02 22.57
N SER A 169 5.21 14.84 21.93
CA SER A 169 6.54 14.21 21.78
C SER A 169 6.54 13.14 20.68
N PRO A 170 7.70 12.89 20.04
CA PRO A 170 7.85 11.78 19.11
C PRO A 170 7.55 10.39 19.74
N ARG A 171 7.86 10.20 21.02
CA ARG A 171 7.57 8.96 21.77
C ARG A 171 6.07 8.68 21.82
N LEU A 172 5.27 9.71 22.09
CA LEU A 172 3.82 9.59 22.12
C LEU A 172 3.25 9.20 20.73
N ALA A 173 3.88 9.66 19.66
CA ALA A 173 3.49 9.26 18.30
C ALA A 173 3.71 7.75 18.07
N VAL A 174 4.83 7.16 18.54
CA VAL A 174 5.07 5.70 18.48
C VAL A 174 4.04 4.95 19.32
N LEU A 175 3.79 5.39 20.56
CA LEU A 175 2.82 4.75 21.46
C LEU A 175 1.38 4.84 20.88
N THR A 176 1.06 5.95 20.24
CA THR A 176 -0.22 6.11 19.52
C THR A 176 -0.31 5.14 18.35
N ALA A 177 0.76 4.99 17.55
CA ALA A 177 0.80 4.00 16.47
C ALA A 177 0.62 2.57 17.00
N ALA A 178 1.25 2.23 18.13
CA ALA A 178 1.09 0.95 18.81
C ALA A 178 -0.36 0.70 19.27
N ALA A 179 -0.97 1.70 19.93
CA ALA A 179 -2.36 1.63 20.40
C ALA A 179 -3.34 1.51 19.23
N VAL A 180 -3.17 2.31 18.19
CA VAL A 180 -4.01 2.26 16.97
C VAL A 180 -3.85 0.93 16.24
N SER A 181 -2.63 0.37 16.19
CA SER A 181 -2.42 -0.98 15.66
C SER A 181 -3.24 -2.03 16.39
N LEU A 182 -3.13 -2.04 17.71
CA LEU A 182 -3.84 -3.03 18.55
C LEU A 182 -5.35 -2.85 18.48
N VAL A 183 -5.86 -1.64 18.70
CA VAL A 183 -7.28 -1.34 18.72
C VAL A 183 -7.90 -1.50 17.33
N GLY A 184 -7.31 -0.87 16.30
CA GLY A 184 -7.84 -0.91 14.95
C GLY A 184 -7.84 -2.32 14.37
N THR A 185 -6.76 -3.08 14.57
CA THR A 185 -6.71 -4.48 14.13
C THR A 185 -7.69 -5.36 14.90
N THR A 186 -7.89 -5.12 16.20
CA THR A 186 -8.88 -5.88 17.01
C THR A 186 -10.29 -5.60 16.53
N LEU A 187 -10.63 -4.33 16.27
CA LEU A 187 -11.93 -3.95 15.72
C LEU A 187 -12.19 -4.63 14.37
N PHE A 188 -11.19 -4.65 13.50
CA PHE A 188 -11.29 -5.32 12.20
C PHE A 188 -11.39 -6.85 12.36
N ALA A 189 -10.52 -7.47 13.14
CA ALA A 189 -10.47 -8.92 13.34
C ALA A 189 -11.72 -9.47 14.02
N THR A 190 -12.44 -8.66 14.79
CA THR A 190 -13.70 -9.04 15.47
C THR A 190 -14.94 -8.77 14.63
N ALA A 191 -14.83 -8.11 13.47
CA ALA A 191 -15.95 -7.86 12.57
C ALA A 191 -16.61 -9.19 12.13
N PRO A 192 -17.96 -9.27 12.06
CA PRO A 192 -18.65 -10.52 11.70
C PRO A 192 -18.23 -11.13 10.37
N ALA A 193 -17.87 -10.28 9.39
CA ALA A 193 -17.43 -10.70 8.07
C ALA A 193 -16.13 -11.54 8.09
N THR A 194 -15.23 -11.28 9.04
CA THR A 194 -13.95 -12.00 9.16
C THR A 194 -14.12 -13.45 9.62
N ARG A 195 -15.23 -13.78 10.27
CA ARG A 195 -15.54 -15.14 10.75
C ARG A 195 -15.95 -16.09 9.62
N ARG A 196 -16.44 -15.55 8.49
CA ARG A 196 -16.94 -16.31 7.33
C ARG A 196 -15.86 -16.80 6.40
N VAL A 197 -14.60 -16.47 6.67
CA VAL A 197 -13.47 -16.91 5.85
C VAL A 197 -13.18 -18.38 6.18
N HIS A 198 -13.47 -19.26 5.20
CA HIS A 198 -13.17 -20.68 5.31
C HIS A 198 -11.65 -20.87 5.37
N ARG A 199 -11.21 -21.76 6.26
CA ARG A 199 -9.81 -22.19 6.34
C ARG A 199 -9.54 -23.08 5.12
N GLY A 200 -8.63 -22.63 4.26
CA GLY A 200 -8.13 -23.51 3.20
C GLY A 200 -7.39 -24.70 3.82
N ARG A 201 -7.42 -25.86 3.18
CA ARG A 201 -6.50 -26.96 3.49
C ARG A 201 -5.10 -26.50 3.10
N GLY A 202 -4.36 -25.94 4.03
CA GLY A 202 -3.15 -25.12 3.89
C GLY A 202 -1.89 -25.83 3.37
N GLY A 203 -2.00 -26.73 2.41
CA GLY A 203 -0.85 -27.30 1.70
C GLY A 203 -0.86 -26.81 0.26
N GLY A 204 0.10 -25.95 -0.14
CA GLY A 204 0.26 -25.56 -1.54
C GLY A 204 -0.22 -24.16 -1.94
N ALA A 205 -0.76 -23.35 -1.03
CA ALA A 205 -1.23 -21.99 -1.32
C ALA A 205 -0.15 -21.12 -2.00
N LEU A 206 1.07 -21.13 -1.48
CA LEU A 206 2.21 -20.42 -2.08
C LEU A 206 2.52 -20.94 -3.48
N ARG A 207 2.58 -22.26 -3.66
CA ARG A 207 2.86 -22.87 -4.96
C ARG A 207 1.77 -22.54 -5.97
N ALA A 208 0.49 -22.62 -5.57
CA ALA A 208 -0.64 -22.27 -6.43
C ALA A 208 -0.58 -20.79 -6.89
N VAL A 209 -0.23 -19.86 -6.01
CA VAL A 209 -0.07 -18.43 -6.33
C VAL A 209 1.13 -18.22 -7.25
N LEU A 210 2.29 -18.79 -6.92
CA LEU A 210 3.52 -18.61 -7.70
C LEU A 210 3.52 -19.33 -9.05
N GLN A 211 2.67 -20.34 -9.25
CA GLN A 211 2.49 -21.02 -10.54
C GLN A 211 1.40 -20.38 -11.40
N CYS A 212 0.58 -19.48 -10.84
CA CYS A 212 -0.48 -18.78 -11.56
C CYS A 212 0.13 -17.66 -12.41
N ARG A 213 0.31 -17.87 -13.71
CA ARG A 213 0.91 -16.89 -14.64
C ARG A 213 0.22 -15.51 -14.61
N PRO A 214 -1.13 -15.39 -14.62
CA PRO A 214 -1.78 -14.09 -14.47
C PRO A 214 -1.36 -13.35 -13.20
N LEU A 215 -1.25 -14.02 -12.05
CA LEU A 215 -0.80 -13.40 -10.81
C LEU A 215 0.66 -12.96 -10.86
N GLN A 216 1.55 -13.74 -11.47
CA GLN A 216 2.95 -13.36 -11.68
C GLN A 216 3.05 -12.05 -12.49
N ILE A 217 2.23 -11.93 -13.54
CA ILE A 217 2.17 -10.73 -14.38
C ILE A 217 1.67 -9.55 -13.55
N LEU A 218 0.59 -9.72 -12.78
CA LEU A 218 0.03 -8.66 -11.93
C LEU A 218 1.01 -8.23 -10.83
N PHE A 219 1.78 -9.16 -10.24
CA PHE A 219 2.83 -8.82 -9.27
C PHE A 219 3.97 -8.04 -9.90
N MET A 220 4.35 -8.37 -11.14
CA MET A 220 5.37 -7.61 -11.85
C MET A 220 4.85 -6.21 -12.24
N VAL A 221 3.59 -6.10 -12.65
CA VAL A 221 2.94 -4.80 -12.89
C VAL A 221 2.90 -3.98 -11.61
N ASP A 222 2.60 -4.59 -10.46
CA ASP A 222 2.58 -3.89 -9.16
C ASP A 222 3.98 -3.48 -8.69
N LEU A 223 4.99 -4.30 -8.97
CA LEU A 223 6.40 -3.93 -8.76
C LEU A 223 6.79 -2.69 -9.58
N LEU A 224 6.45 -2.68 -10.88
CA LEU A 224 6.71 -1.55 -11.77
C LEU A 224 5.93 -0.29 -11.34
N LEU A 225 4.68 -0.46 -10.90
CA LEU A 225 3.89 0.62 -10.30
C LEU A 225 4.55 1.13 -9.02
N GLY A 226 5.04 0.25 -8.17
CA GLY A 226 5.82 0.61 -6.99
C GLY A 226 7.08 1.41 -7.33
N LEU A 227 7.86 0.98 -8.34
CA LEU A 227 9.01 1.73 -8.86
C LEU A 227 8.59 3.13 -9.30
N GLN A 228 7.50 3.25 -10.07
CA GLN A 228 6.94 4.51 -10.51
C GLN A 228 6.60 5.43 -9.33
N LEU A 229 5.93 4.92 -8.32
CA LEU A 229 5.52 5.67 -7.12
C LEU A 229 6.72 6.11 -6.29
N GLY A 230 7.66 5.21 -6.02
CA GLY A 230 8.86 5.54 -5.24
C GLY A 230 9.72 6.62 -5.90
N VAL A 231 9.76 6.62 -7.23
CA VAL A 231 10.43 7.68 -8.00
C VAL A 231 9.73 9.04 -7.82
N VAL A 232 8.40 9.08 -7.85
CA VAL A 232 7.63 10.31 -7.65
C VAL A 232 7.74 10.83 -6.22
N GLU A 233 7.69 9.94 -5.21
CA GLU A 233 7.82 10.29 -3.80
C GLU A 233 9.13 11.00 -3.46
N VAL A 234 10.20 10.69 -4.17
CA VAL A 234 11.51 11.37 -4.02
C VAL A 234 11.64 12.56 -4.97
N GLY A 235 11.13 12.43 -6.19
CA GLY A 235 11.25 13.45 -7.25
C GLY A 235 10.51 14.75 -6.91
N LEU A 236 9.29 14.67 -6.34
CA LEU A 236 8.52 15.85 -5.97
C LEU A 236 9.20 16.69 -4.88
N PRO A 237 9.68 16.13 -3.75
CA PRO A 237 10.47 16.87 -2.78
C PRO A 237 11.78 17.43 -3.36
N ALA A 238 12.48 16.66 -4.20
CA ALA A 238 13.71 17.13 -4.83
C ALA A 238 13.48 18.35 -5.72
N LEU A 239 12.38 18.37 -6.49
CA LEU A 239 11.96 19.52 -7.30
C LEU A 239 11.66 20.74 -6.41
N ALA A 240 10.92 20.57 -5.31
CA ALA A 240 10.60 21.65 -4.39
C ALA A 240 11.85 22.29 -3.77
N ILE A 241 12.80 21.46 -3.36
CA ILE A 241 14.08 21.92 -2.78
C ILE A 241 14.91 22.66 -3.84
N HIS A 242 14.93 22.17 -5.07
CA HIS A 242 15.64 22.82 -6.19
C HIS A 242 15.09 24.22 -6.46
N GLU A 243 13.76 24.40 -6.37
CA GLU A 243 13.08 25.70 -6.50
C GLU A 243 13.20 26.56 -5.22
N GLY A 244 14.04 26.19 -4.26
CA GLY A 244 14.34 26.96 -3.06
C GLY A 244 13.28 26.92 -1.96
N SER A 245 12.31 26.01 -2.03
CA SER A 245 11.21 25.95 -1.05
C SER A 245 11.08 24.55 -0.41
N HIS A 246 11.68 24.38 0.77
CA HIS A 246 11.53 23.14 1.55
C HIS A 246 10.07 22.85 1.95
N GLY A 247 9.28 23.88 2.22
CA GLY A 247 7.85 23.74 2.58
C GLY A 247 6.97 23.24 1.44
N ALA A 248 7.33 23.54 0.19
CA ALA A 248 6.59 23.12 -0.98
C ALA A 248 6.64 21.59 -1.22
N ALA A 249 7.64 20.88 -0.67
CA ALA A 249 7.74 19.41 -0.79
C ALA A 249 6.50 18.70 -0.24
N GLY A 250 6.06 19.07 0.95
CA GLY A 250 4.84 18.52 1.54
C GLY A 250 3.58 18.88 0.77
N ILE A 251 3.52 20.11 0.22
CA ILE A 251 2.39 20.57 -0.59
C ILE A 251 2.28 19.76 -1.88
N LEU A 252 3.38 19.53 -2.59
CA LEU A 252 3.42 18.74 -3.82
C LEU A 252 2.94 17.31 -3.60
N LEU A 253 3.42 16.64 -2.56
CA LEU A 253 2.97 15.28 -2.20
C LEU A 253 1.50 15.27 -1.80
N SER A 254 1.04 16.29 -1.09
CA SER A 254 -0.38 16.39 -0.70
C SER A 254 -1.28 16.61 -1.91
N LEU A 255 -0.89 17.47 -2.85
CA LEU A 255 -1.64 17.71 -4.07
C LEU A 255 -1.69 16.46 -4.96
N TRP A 256 -0.58 15.73 -5.05
CA TRP A 256 -0.53 14.44 -5.74
C TRP A 256 -1.51 13.42 -5.10
N SER A 257 -1.54 13.32 -3.78
CA SER A 257 -2.50 12.46 -3.06
C SER A 257 -3.95 12.92 -3.23
N ILE A 258 -4.21 14.24 -3.22
CA ILE A 258 -5.55 14.79 -3.50
C ILE A 258 -5.99 14.45 -4.92
N GLY A 259 -5.08 14.57 -5.91
CA GLY A 259 -5.34 14.13 -7.27
C GLY A 259 -5.74 12.67 -7.34
N SER A 260 -5.01 11.78 -6.64
CA SER A 260 -5.31 10.35 -6.55
C SER A 260 -6.68 10.09 -5.92
N LEU A 261 -7.01 10.77 -4.84
CA LEU A 261 -8.31 10.69 -4.19
C LEU A 261 -9.46 11.10 -5.12
N VAL A 262 -9.33 12.25 -5.79
CA VAL A 262 -10.32 12.74 -6.76
C VAL A 262 -10.47 11.77 -7.93
N GLY A 263 -9.37 11.30 -8.48
CA GLY A 263 -9.35 10.30 -9.55
C GLY A 263 -10.05 9.00 -9.14
N GLY A 264 -9.80 8.51 -7.93
CA GLY A 264 -10.46 7.33 -7.37
C GLY A 264 -11.97 7.49 -7.23
N LEU A 265 -12.43 8.65 -6.74
CA LEU A 265 -13.86 8.96 -6.62
C LEU A 265 -14.55 9.03 -7.98
N LEU A 266 -13.93 9.72 -8.95
CA LEU A 266 -14.47 9.84 -10.32
C LEU A 266 -14.50 8.49 -11.04
N TYR A 267 -13.41 7.73 -10.93
CA TYR A 267 -13.29 6.40 -11.51
C TYR A 267 -14.32 5.43 -10.93
N GLY A 268 -14.41 5.38 -9.61
CA GLY A 268 -15.35 4.52 -8.90
C GLY A 268 -16.83 4.88 -9.14
N ALA A 269 -17.12 6.16 -9.45
CA ALA A 269 -18.48 6.61 -9.74
C ALA A 269 -18.97 6.27 -11.16
N ARG A 270 -18.10 5.85 -12.07
CA ARG A 270 -18.43 5.59 -13.50
C ARG A 270 -18.48 4.09 -13.79
N HIS A 271 -19.42 3.69 -14.65
CA HIS A 271 -19.42 2.35 -15.24
C HIS A 271 -18.51 2.35 -16.48
N TRP A 272 -17.60 1.40 -16.51
CA TRP A 272 -16.63 1.26 -17.60
C TRP A 272 -17.00 0.02 -18.42
N GLY A 273 -17.33 0.21 -19.71
CA GLY A 273 -17.70 -0.88 -20.62
C GLY A 273 -16.52 -1.71 -21.14
N SER A 274 -15.28 -1.26 -20.90
CA SER A 274 -14.08 -1.97 -21.33
C SER A 274 -13.69 -3.07 -20.34
N SER A 275 -12.96 -4.07 -20.83
CA SER A 275 -12.44 -5.15 -20.00
C SER A 275 -11.43 -4.65 -18.94
N SER A 276 -11.29 -5.39 -17.85
CA SER A 276 -10.49 -4.96 -16.68
C SER A 276 -9.02 -4.76 -17.02
N GLU A 277 -8.44 -5.64 -17.82
CA GLU A 277 -7.05 -5.55 -18.27
C GLU A 277 -6.80 -4.36 -19.19
N ARG A 278 -7.77 -4.03 -20.10
CA ARG A 278 -7.67 -2.83 -20.93
C ARG A 278 -7.75 -1.56 -20.09
N GLN A 279 -8.61 -1.53 -19.08
CA GLN A 279 -8.70 -0.40 -18.16
C GLN A 279 -7.38 -0.23 -17.40
N LEU A 280 -6.76 -1.31 -16.88
CA LEU A 280 -5.48 -1.26 -16.20
C LEU A 280 -4.39 -0.70 -17.14
N ALA A 281 -4.31 -1.19 -18.37
CA ALA A 281 -3.33 -0.71 -19.35
C ALA A 281 -3.52 0.79 -19.69
N MET A 282 -4.77 1.24 -19.87
CA MET A 282 -5.07 2.65 -20.13
C MET A 282 -4.72 3.54 -18.94
N LEU A 283 -4.97 3.09 -17.70
CA LEU A 283 -4.64 3.82 -16.50
C LEU A 283 -3.11 3.90 -16.29
N LEU A 284 -2.36 2.83 -16.56
CA LEU A 284 -0.90 2.80 -16.52
C LEU A 284 -0.29 3.74 -17.56
N LEU A 285 -0.79 3.70 -18.79
CA LEU A 285 -0.35 4.61 -19.84
C LEU A 285 -0.72 6.06 -19.51
N GLY A 286 -1.92 6.29 -18.99
CA GLY A 286 -2.39 7.59 -18.51
C GLY A 286 -1.49 8.14 -17.39
N SER A 287 -1.14 7.30 -16.40
CA SER A 287 -0.25 7.71 -15.30
C SER A 287 1.16 8.07 -15.81
N ALA A 288 1.68 7.31 -16.77
CA ALA A 288 2.94 7.64 -17.42
C ALA A 288 2.86 9.00 -18.15
N ALA A 289 1.80 9.20 -18.93
CA ALA A 289 1.62 10.43 -19.71
C ALA A 289 1.46 11.68 -18.82
N VAL A 290 0.68 11.60 -17.72
CA VAL A 290 0.46 12.75 -16.83
C VAL A 290 1.66 13.06 -15.92
N THR A 291 2.62 12.13 -15.80
CA THR A 291 3.85 12.36 -15.02
C THR A 291 4.92 13.08 -15.85
N VAL A 292 4.95 12.91 -17.19
CA VAL A 292 5.93 13.56 -18.07
C VAL A 292 5.96 15.09 -17.92
N PRO A 293 4.83 15.81 -17.87
CA PRO A 293 4.84 17.27 -17.73
C PRO A 293 5.57 17.78 -16.46
N LEU A 294 5.67 16.98 -15.39
CA LEU A 294 6.46 17.36 -14.21
C LEU A 294 7.95 17.55 -14.54
N ALA A 295 8.48 16.85 -15.57
CA ALA A 295 9.86 17.03 -16.01
C ALA A 295 10.12 18.39 -16.67
N ILE A 296 9.08 19.09 -17.11
CA ILE A 296 9.17 20.39 -17.77
C ILE A 296 8.51 21.52 -16.95
N ALA A 297 8.15 21.26 -15.69
CA ALA A 297 7.66 22.29 -14.77
C ALA A 297 8.70 23.42 -14.67
N TRP A 298 8.26 24.67 -14.89
CA TRP A 298 9.14 25.84 -14.94
C TRP A 298 9.17 26.65 -13.65
N ASP A 299 8.19 26.45 -12.77
CA ASP A 299 8.07 27.09 -11.47
C ASP A 299 7.24 26.24 -10.49
N LEU A 300 7.20 26.62 -9.21
CA LEU A 300 6.43 25.92 -8.20
C LEU A 300 4.90 25.92 -8.45
N PRO A 301 4.27 27.05 -8.88
CA PRO A 301 2.84 27.04 -9.21
C PRO A 301 2.48 26.00 -10.29
N SER A 302 3.27 25.91 -11.36
CA SER A 302 3.06 24.89 -12.39
C SER A 302 3.25 23.47 -11.85
N ALA A 303 4.28 23.28 -11.01
CA ALA A 303 4.53 21.98 -10.36
C ALA A 303 3.36 21.56 -9.45
N PHE A 304 2.72 22.47 -8.73
CA PHE A 304 1.53 22.18 -7.90
C PHE A 304 0.36 21.63 -8.73
N VAL A 305 0.05 22.31 -9.83
CA VAL A 305 -1.03 21.86 -10.74
C VAL A 305 -0.69 20.51 -11.37
N LEU A 306 0.54 20.37 -11.87
CA LEU A 306 0.99 19.14 -12.52
C LEU A 306 1.07 17.96 -11.54
N ALA A 307 1.46 18.18 -10.28
CA ALA A 307 1.45 17.14 -9.26
C ALA A 307 0.02 16.65 -8.97
N ALA A 308 -0.96 17.54 -8.85
CA ALA A 308 -2.35 17.14 -8.68
C ALA A 308 -2.87 16.33 -9.87
N ILE A 309 -2.54 16.73 -11.11
CA ILE A 309 -2.90 16.01 -12.34
C ILE A 309 -2.21 14.64 -12.39
N ALA A 310 -0.92 14.57 -12.07
CA ALA A 310 -0.15 13.32 -12.05
C ALA A 310 -0.70 12.29 -11.07
N GLY A 311 -1.30 12.75 -9.97
CA GLY A 311 -1.94 11.88 -8.98
C GLY A 311 -3.22 11.19 -9.47
N VAL A 312 -3.96 11.76 -10.42
CA VAL A 312 -5.35 11.35 -10.77
C VAL A 312 -5.47 9.85 -11.11
N CYS A 313 -4.45 9.22 -11.65
CA CYS A 313 -4.48 7.79 -11.98
C CYS A 313 -4.20 6.86 -10.80
N GLY A 314 -3.71 7.34 -9.65
CA GLY A 314 -3.20 6.51 -8.54
C GLY A 314 -4.25 5.55 -7.97
N ALA A 315 -5.28 6.06 -7.30
CA ALA A 315 -6.32 5.22 -6.71
C ALA A 315 -7.09 4.37 -7.75
N PRO A 316 -7.41 4.86 -8.98
CA PRO A 316 -7.94 4.02 -10.04
C PRO A 316 -7.07 2.82 -10.41
N LEU A 317 -5.74 3.00 -10.49
CA LEU A 317 -4.77 1.92 -10.76
C LEU A 317 -4.85 0.82 -9.70
N PHE A 318 -4.77 1.21 -8.43
CA PHE A 318 -4.87 0.24 -7.32
C PHE A 318 -6.22 -0.46 -7.29
N SER A 319 -7.32 0.28 -7.51
CA SER A 319 -8.67 -0.31 -7.57
C SER A 319 -8.75 -1.41 -8.63
N ARG A 320 -8.21 -1.16 -9.83
CA ARG A 320 -8.28 -2.11 -10.93
C ARG A 320 -7.32 -3.28 -10.74
N LEU A 321 -6.11 -3.01 -10.25
CA LEU A 321 -5.14 -4.05 -9.94
C LEU A 321 -5.67 -5.02 -8.87
N TYR A 322 -6.25 -4.49 -7.79
CA TYR A 322 -6.84 -5.34 -6.73
C TYR A 322 -8.02 -6.16 -7.22
N SER A 323 -8.87 -5.58 -8.10
CA SER A 323 -9.96 -6.33 -8.72
C SER A 323 -9.43 -7.50 -9.55
N LEU A 324 -8.39 -7.29 -10.37
CA LEU A 324 -7.76 -8.34 -11.19
C LEU A 324 -7.06 -9.40 -10.33
N VAL A 325 -6.32 -9.00 -9.30
CA VAL A 325 -5.72 -9.95 -8.35
C VAL A 325 -6.80 -10.80 -7.67
N GLY A 326 -7.89 -10.17 -7.24
CA GLY A 326 -9.02 -10.89 -6.64
C GLY A 326 -9.74 -11.85 -7.59
N ASP A 327 -9.83 -11.48 -8.88
CA ASP A 327 -10.46 -12.32 -9.91
C ASP A 327 -9.62 -13.56 -10.28
N HIS A 328 -8.28 -13.48 -10.14
CA HIS A 328 -7.34 -14.55 -10.50
C HIS A 328 -6.82 -15.35 -9.31
N ALA A 329 -7.00 -14.83 -8.09
CA ALA A 329 -6.53 -15.51 -6.89
C ALA A 329 -7.35 -16.79 -6.63
N PRO A 330 -6.69 -17.94 -6.39
CA PRO A 330 -7.39 -19.15 -5.92
C PRO A 330 -8.13 -18.84 -4.60
N GLU A 331 -9.36 -19.35 -4.44
CA GLU A 331 -10.16 -19.09 -3.22
C GLU A 331 -9.43 -19.51 -1.93
N SER A 332 -8.64 -20.61 -2.00
CA SER A 332 -7.85 -21.14 -0.89
C SER A 332 -6.55 -20.37 -0.61
N ALA A 333 -6.13 -19.46 -1.51
CA ALA A 333 -4.85 -18.75 -1.45
C ALA A 333 -4.97 -17.24 -1.68
N THR A 334 -6.15 -16.69 -1.46
CA THR A 334 -6.44 -15.25 -1.69
C THR A 334 -5.60 -14.36 -0.77
N GLY A 335 -5.41 -14.74 0.49
CA GLY A 335 -4.56 -14.02 1.43
C GLY A 335 -3.11 -14.01 0.99
N THR A 336 -2.59 -15.14 0.54
CA THR A 336 -1.25 -15.26 -0.04
C THR A 336 -1.11 -14.34 -1.27
N ALA A 337 -2.08 -14.35 -2.20
CA ALA A 337 -2.03 -13.53 -3.41
C ALA A 337 -1.96 -12.02 -3.10
N PHE A 338 -2.84 -11.51 -2.22
CA PHE A 338 -2.81 -10.09 -1.84
C PHE A 338 -1.58 -9.70 -1.02
N SER A 339 -1.01 -10.62 -0.26
CA SER A 339 0.23 -10.35 0.49
C SER A 339 1.44 -10.28 -0.43
N TRP A 340 1.53 -11.15 -1.45
CA TRP A 340 2.54 -11.05 -2.49
C TRP A 340 2.40 -9.78 -3.33
N ASN A 341 1.16 -9.39 -3.66
CA ASN A 341 0.88 -8.12 -4.32
C ASN A 341 1.43 -6.93 -3.50
N THR A 342 1.14 -6.91 -2.20
CA THR A 342 1.66 -5.85 -1.30
C THR A 342 3.19 -5.87 -1.22
N ALA A 343 3.82 -7.06 -1.15
CA ALA A 343 5.27 -7.19 -1.10
C ALA A 343 5.93 -6.67 -2.39
N ALA A 344 5.34 -6.97 -3.57
CA ALA A 344 5.81 -6.46 -4.86
C ALA A 344 5.76 -4.93 -4.92
N LEU A 345 4.65 -4.33 -4.48
CA LEU A 345 4.50 -2.88 -4.41
C LEU A 345 5.57 -2.23 -3.52
N VAL A 346 5.73 -2.73 -2.28
CA VAL A 346 6.68 -2.16 -1.32
C VAL A 346 8.12 -2.30 -1.81
N ALA A 347 8.47 -3.46 -2.39
CA ALA A 347 9.79 -3.66 -3.00
C ALA A 347 10.01 -2.69 -4.16
N GLY A 348 8.98 -2.46 -4.98
CA GLY A 348 9.00 -1.47 -6.05
C GLY A 348 9.22 -0.06 -5.52
N ILE A 349 8.46 0.38 -4.52
CA ILE A 349 8.62 1.72 -3.91
C ILE A 349 10.05 1.91 -3.39
N ALA A 350 10.59 0.93 -2.67
CA ALA A 350 11.97 1.01 -2.16
C ALA A 350 13.00 1.11 -3.29
N GLY A 351 12.88 0.29 -4.33
CA GLY A 351 13.75 0.33 -5.50
C GLY A 351 13.62 1.65 -6.29
N GLY A 352 12.39 2.13 -6.46
CA GLY A 352 12.10 3.40 -7.14
C GLY A 352 12.67 4.60 -6.42
N SER A 353 12.54 4.64 -5.08
CA SER A 353 13.12 5.71 -4.25
C SER A 353 14.64 5.74 -4.34
N ALA A 354 15.30 4.57 -4.35
CA ALA A 354 16.74 4.47 -4.53
C ALA A 354 17.18 4.98 -5.92
N LEU A 355 16.49 4.55 -6.99
CA LEU A 355 16.75 5.00 -8.35
C LEU A 355 16.52 6.49 -8.52
N ALA A 356 15.48 7.05 -7.85
CA ALA A 356 15.23 8.48 -7.87
C ALA A 356 16.39 9.26 -7.23
N GLY A 357 16.89 8.81 -6.08
CA GLY A 357 18.05 9.43 -5.43
C GLY A 357 19.26 9.51 -6.35
N ILE A 358 19.59 8.40 -7.01
CA ILE A 358 20.69 8.34 -8.01
C ILE A 358 20.39 9.28 -9.18
N SER A 359 19.18 9.22 -9.75
CA SER A 359 18.84 10.02 -10.93
C SER A 359 18.82 11.52 -10.63
N VAL A 360 18.42 11.95 -9.43
CA VAL A 360 18.52 13.35 -9.01
C VAL A 360 19.98 13.80 -8.94
N SER A 361 20.88 12.96 -8.40
CA SER A 361 22.29 13.29 -8.24
C SER A 361 23.01 13.38 -9.58
N ASP A 362 22.75 12.45 -10.50
CA ASP A 362 23.54 12.27 -11.72
C ASP A 362 22.94 12.99 -12.93
N LEU A 363 21.60 13.07 -13.01
CA LEU A 363 20.86 13.57 -14.18
C LEU A 363 19.99 14.80 -13.85
N GLY A 364 19.92 15.19 -12.58
CA GLY A 364 19.17 16.34 -12.10
C GLY A 364 17.71 16.03 -11.72
N VAL A 365 17.05 17.02 -11.10
CA VAL A 365 15.74 16.90 -10.44
C VAL A 365 14.55 16.58 -11.36
N ARG A 366 14.74 16.67 -12.68
CA ARG A 366 13.72 16.38 -13.69
C ARG A 366 13.73 14.92 -14.15
N ALA A 367 14.87 14.25 -14.06
CA ALA A 367 15.06 12.87 -14.51
C ALA A 367 14.14 11.85 -13.81
N PRO A 368 13.84 11.95 -12.51
CA PRO A 368 12.88 11.06 -11.84
C PRO A 368 11.54 10.95 -12.56
N PHE A 369 10.98 12.05 -13.06
CA PHE A 369 9.65 12.03 -13.69
C PHE A 369 9.64 11.27 -15.02
N LEU A 370 10.74 11.34 -15.80
CA LEU A 370 10.91 10.55 -17.01
C LEU A 370 11.11 9.07 -16.71
N LEU A 371 11.87 8.74 -15.67
CA LEU A 371 12.00 7.36 -15.19
C LEU A 371 10.65 6.80 -14.74
N SER A 372 9.89 7.56 -13.97
CA SER A 372 8.54 7.20 -13.51
C SER A 372 7.62 6.90 -14.71
N ALA A 373 7.62 7.79 -15.72
CA ALA A 373 6.86 7.58 -16.95
C ALA A 373 7.30 6.31 -17.69
N GLY A 374 8.61 6.04 -17.74
CA GLY A 374 9.18 4.82 -18.33
C GLY A 374 8.66 3.54 -17.66
N PHE A 375 8.67 3.48 -16.33
CA PHE A 375 8.11 2.33 -15.58
C PHE A 375 6.62 2.14 -15.85
N GLY A 376 5.84 3.23 -15.86
CA GLY A 376 4.42 3.19 -16.19
C GLY A 376 4.16 2.69 -17.62
N ALA A 377 4.94 3.14 -18.60
CA ALA A 377 4.84 2.70 -19.98
C ALA A 377 5.19 1.21 -20.15
N VAL A 378 6.25 0.73 -19.48
CA VAL A 378 6.64 -0.70 -19.48
C VAL A 378 5.54 -1.54 -18.84
N ALA A 379 4.97 -1.11 -17.71
CA ALA A 379 3.87 -1.80 -17.05
C ALA A 379 2.62 -1.87 -17.96
N ALA A 380 2.31 -0.77 -18.68
CA ALA A 380 1.22 -0.73 -19.64
C ALA A 380 1.44 -1.69 -20.82
N ALA A 381 2.64 -1.66 -21.43
CA ALA A 381 3.01 -2.55 -22.52
C ALA A 381 2.92 -4.03 -22.11
N MET A 382 3.39 -4.35 -20.90
CA MET A 382 3.32 -5.68 -20.34
C MET A 382 1.87 -6.14 -20.10
N THR A 383 1.00 -5.23 -19.62
CA THR A 383 -0.43 -5.51 -19.41
C THR A 383 -1.14 -5.75 -20.74
N VAL A 384 -0.84 -4.97 -21.79
CA VAL A 384 -1.38 -5.16 -23.15
C VAL A 384 -0.92 -6.49 -23.73
N ALA A 385 0.38 -6.81 -23.66
CA ALA A 385 0.93 -8.07 -24.16
C ALA A 385 0.35 -9.30 -23.44
N ALA A 386 -0.02 -9.14 -22.17
CA ALA A 386 -0.64 -10.18 -21.37
C ALA A 386 -2.17 -10.22 -21.45
N GLY A 387 -2.81 -9.33 -22.21
CA GLY A 387 -4.27 -9.13 -22.23
C GLY A 387 -5.08 -10.41 -22.37
N ALA A 388 -4.71 -11.30 -23.33
CA ALA A 388 -5.38 -12.58 -23.53
C ALA A 388 -5.29 -13.51 -22.30
N ARG A 389 -4.21 -13.42 -21.51
CA ARG A 389 -4.00 -14.24 -20.30
C ARG A 389 -4.73 -13.65 -19.08
N LEU A 390 -4.94 -12.35 -19.06
CA LEU A 390 -5.66 -11.64 -18.00
C LEU A 390 -7.17 -11.61 -18.24
N SER A 391 -7.63 -11.78 -19.48
CA SER A 391 -9.07 -11.80 -19.84
C SER A 391 -9.73 -13.17 -19.57
N VAL A 392 -8.96 -14.26 -19.66
CA VAL A 392 -9.43 -15.61 -19.33
C VAL A 392 -9.38 -15.77 -17.83
N ARG A 393 -10.51 -16.08 -17.18
CA ARG A 393 -10.50 -16.57 -15.80
C ARG A 393 -9.76 -17.92 -15.79
N PRO A 394 -8.51 -18.03 -15.37
CA PRO A 394 -7.97 -19.33 -15.08
C PRO A 394 -8.62 -19.74 -13.78
N ILE A 395 -9.39 -20.80 -13.82
CA ILE A 395 -9.57 -21.65 -12.66
C ILE A 395 -8.15 -22.18 -12.39
N CYS A 396 -7.37 -21.47 -11.56
CA CYS A 396 -6.20 -22.04 -10.92
C CYS A 396 -6.72 -23.05 -9.87
N ALA A 397 -7.52 -24.03 -10.33
CA ALA A 397 -7.85 -25.18 -9.55
C ALA A 397 -6.55 -25.95 -9.33
N PRO A 398 -6.22 -26.35 -8.09
CA PRO A 398 -5.25 -27.40 -7.92
C PRO A 398 -5.81 -28.60 -8.73
N GLN A 399 -5.08 -29.02 -9.77
CA GLN A 399 -5.33 -30.33 -10.37
C GLN A 399 -5.17 -31.31 -9.21
N CYS A 400 -6.29 -31.76 -8.66
CA CYS A 400 -6.32 -32.94 -7.83
C CYS A 400 -5.74 -34.05 -8.73
N PRO A 401 -4.64 -34.70 -8.37
CA PRO A 401 -4.28 -35.94 -9.05
C PRO A 401 -5.47 -36.87 -8.83
N ALA A 402 -6.10 -37.30 -9.94
CA ALA A 402 -7.03 -38.41 -9.91
C ALA A 402 -6.27 -39.60 -9.38
N THR A 403 -6.65 -40.08 -8.20
CA THR A 403 -6.31 -41.39 -7.66
C THR A 403 -7.53 -42.23 -7.68
#